data_9ff5aca3f39a664e224edcf8bb2b0616
#
_entry.id   9ff5aca3f39a664e224edcf8bb2b0616
#
_cell.length_a   1.000
_cell.length_b   1.000
_cell.length_c   1.000
_cell.angle_alpha   90.00
_cell.angle_beta   90.00
_cell.angle_gamma   90.00
#
_symmetry.space_group_name_H-M   'P 1'
#
loop_
_entity.id
_entity.type
_entity.pdbx_description
1 polymer ?
#
loop_
_entity_poly.entity_id
_entity_poly.type
_entity_poly.pdbx_seq_one_letter_code
_entity_poly.pdbx_strand_id
1 'polypeptide(L)'
;VDRFSTYEENHCWQYDIRLKNLKEDLEFEGLLYEEVKDLRCEDFQLQHEPEAYKEIKAFIERHEWLGKMSLYPTNFFTARYKGILAGVVIMDMPTAFSKLLGDNIETSSLAPFTIEELKISTEDTKVIATRKLERLISRGACISWSPKNLGSKLVMFSIKWMVKNTRFRLFTCYSDTEAKELGTIYQACNFYYIGKKSGAEFQYKVNGKWTSDRSFRSRSMYKRIAKECNIPWDDTWQTGDRIHFNKMPERVSLKLKRMSKYYQKCSEKRKIEPKHKYAYILGNTVKETKYLRNLFESKNKILPYPKDRGY
;
A
#
# COMPACT_ATOMS: atom_id res chain seq x y z
N VAL A 1 21.83 3.77 -24.76
CA VAL A 1 20.95 4.71 -24.02
C VAL A 1 21.13 4.39 -22.55
N ASP A 2 21.55 5.40 -21.78
CA ASP A 2 21.68 5.26 -20.33
C ASP A 2 20.32 4.87 -19.73
N ARG A 3 20.29 3.78 -18.93
CA ARG A 3 19.04 3.32 -18.31
C ARG A 3 18.42 4.35 -17.34
N PHE A 4 19.19 5.32 -16.87
CA PHE A 4 18.73 6.38 -15.98
C PHE A 4 18.11 7.56 -16.73
N SER A 5 18.34 7.73 -18.03
CA SER A 5 17.70 8.76 -18.84
C SER A 5 16.15 8.65 -18.82
N THR A 6 15.63 7.44 -18.62
CA THR A 6 14.19 7.22 -18.48
C THR A 6 13.56 7.88 -17.23
N TYR A 7 14.38 8.30 -16.25
CA TYR A 7 13.89 9.03 -15.08
C TYR A 7 13.57 10.48 -15.44
N GLU A 8 14.42 11.11 -16.25
CA GLU A 8 14.21 12.48 -16.74
C GLU A 8 12.99 12.62 -17.64
N GLU A 9 12.74 11.59 -18.46
CA GLU A 9 11.60 11.55 -19.38
C GLU A 9 10.24 11.26 -18.67
N ASN A 10 10.29 10.78 -17.44
CA ASN A 10 9.12 10.30 -16.71
C ASN A 10 8.72 11.22 -15.58
N HIS A 11 7.98 12.26 -15.80
CA HIS A 11 7.49 13.22 -14.78
C HIS A 11 6.59 12.60 -13.67
N CYS A 12 6.84 11.35 -13.29
CA CYS A 12 6.22 10.68 -12.16
C CYS A 12 7.05 10.95 -10.90
N TRP A 13 6.41 11.34 -9.80
CA TRP A 13 7.11 11.71 -8.56
C TRP A 13 8.07 10.64 -8.03
N GLN A 14 7.77 9.36 -8.28
CA GLN A 14 8.68 8.28 -7.90
C GLN A 14 9.98 8.29 -8.72
N TYR A 15 9.92 8.66 -10.00
CA TYR A 15 11.12 8.81 -10.83
C TYR A 15 11.92 10.06 -10.47
N ASP A 16 11.24 11.17 -10.14
CA ASP A 16 11.88 12.41 -9.69
C ASP A 16 12.74 12.17 -8.44
N ILE A 17 12.20 11.39 -7.47
CA ILE A 17 12.95 11.00 -6.27
C ILE A 17 14.15 10.11 -6.63
N ARG A 18 13.97 9.14 -7.50
CA ARG A 18 15.08 8.25 -7.92
C ARG A 18 16.19 9.04 -8.60
N LEU A 19 15.85 9.96 -9.49
CA LEU A 19 16.82 10.83 -10.15
C LEU A 19 17.58 11.71 -9.14
N LYS A 20 16.82 12.35 -8.24
CA LYS A 20 17.40 13.21 -7.21
C LYS A 20 18.35 12.46 -6.29
N ASN A 21 18.01 11.24 -5.90
CA ASN A 21 18.78 10.46 -4.93
C ASN A 21 19.97 9.72 -5.55
N LEU A 22 20.07 9.61 -6.87
CA LEU A 22 21.04 8.73 -7.54
C LEU A 22 22.49 8.97 -7.08
N LYS A 23 22.94 10.22 -7.08
CA LYS A 23 24.29 10.57 -6.68
C LYS A 23 24.53 10.28 -5.21
N GLU A 24 23.63 10.73 -4.35
CA GLU A 24 23.74 10.54 -2.90
C GLU A 24 23.69 9.05 -2.50
N ASP A 25 22.87 8.25 -3.18
CA ASP A 25 22.77 6.81 -2.90
C ASP A 25 24.05 6.07 -3.28
N LEU A 26 24.70 6.46 -4.38
CA LEU A 26 25.98 5.89 -4.77
C LEU A 26 27.10 6.30 -3.79
N GLU A 27 27.18 7.57 -3.44
CA GLU A 27 28.16 8.08 -2.48
C GLU A 27 28.00 7.45 -1.09
N PHE A 28 26.75 7.32 -0.61
CA PHE A 28 26.44 6.74 0.70
C PHE A 28 26.86 5.27 0.80
N GLU A 29 26.62 4.50 -0.27
CA GLU A 29 26.97 3.07 -0.31
C GLU A 29 28.42 2.82 -0.77
N GLY A 30 29.16 3.86 -1.10
CA GLY A 30 30.54 3.76 -1.59
C GLY A 30 30.65 3.03 -2.93
N LEU A 31 29.62 3.14 -3.78
CA LEU A 31 29.54 2.49 -5.08
C LEU A 31 29.85 3.46 -6.22
N LEU A 32 30.55 2.97 -7.22
CA LEU A 32 30.73 3.70 -8.47
C LEU A 32 29.58 3.36 -9.44
N TYR A 33 29.21 4.33 -10.26
CA TYR A 33 28.19 4.13 -11.30
C TYR A 33 28.50 2.94 -12.22
N GLU A 34 29.78 2.78 -12.58
CA GLU A 34 30.26 1.67 -13.41
C GLU A 34 30.02 0.29 -12.79
N GLU A 35 29.98 0.18 -11.46
CA GLU A 35 29.74 -1.08 -10.76
C GLU A 35 28.26 -1.48 -10.76
N VAL A 36 27.35 -0.52 -10.93
CA VAL A 36 25.92 -0.75 -10.81
C VAL A 36 25.17 -0.66 -12.14
N LYS A 37 25.75 -0.04 -13.17
CA LYS A 37 25.06 0.19 -14.45
C LYS A 37 24.62 -1.08 -15.17
N ASP A 38 25.36 -2.18 -15.00
CA ASP A 38 25.11 -3.45 -15.69
C ASP A 38 24.49 -4.52 -14.79
N LEU A 39 24.12 -4.15 -13.54
CA LEU A 39 23.46 -5.06 -12.63
C LEU A 39 22.13 -5.60 -13.21
N ARG A 40 21.90 -6.87 -12.95
CA ARG A 40 20.68 -7.59 -13.33
C ARG A 40 19.87 -7.92 -12.09
N CYS A 41 18.60 -8.23 -12.28
CA CYS A 41 17.74 -8.61 -11.17
C CYS A 41 18.23 -9.89 -10.44
N GLU A 42 19.00 -10.73 -11.11
CA GLU A 42 19.59 -11.97 -10.58
C GLU A 42 20.69 -11.72 -9.56
N ASP A 43 21.32 -10.54 -9.61
CA ASP A 43 22.36 -10.13 -8.67
C ASP A 43 21.81 -9.77 -7.27
N PHE A 44 20.49 -9.74 -7.14
CA PHE A 44 19.79 -9.34 -5.92
C PHE A 44 19.16 -10.54 -5.22
N GLN A 45 19.42 -10.63 -3.92
CA GLN A 45 18.79 -11.62 -3.06
C GLN A 45 17.42 -11.11 -2.60
N LEU A 46 16.37 -11.89 -2.88
CA LEU A 46 14.99 -11.55 -2.49
C LEU A 46 14.61 -12.34 -1.24
N GLN A 47 14.07 -11.66 -0.23
CA GLN A 47 13.81 -12.23 1.08
C GLN A 47 12.50 -11.71 1.69
N HIS A 48 11.95 -12.48 2.65
CA HIS A 48 10.93 -12.01 3.59
C HIS A 48 11.64 -11.70 4.91
N GLU A 49 11.65 -10.43 5.33
CA GLU A 49 12.42 -9.96 6.48
C GLU A 49 11.54 -9.19 7.48
N PRO A 50 10.73 -9.89 8.30
CA PRO A 50 9.84 -9.25 9.27
C PRO A 50 10.59 -8.43 10.34
N GLU A 51 11.84 -8.81 10.65
CA GLU A 51 12.66 -8.18 11.70
C GLU A 51 13.32 -6.87 11.23
N ALA A 52 13.39 -6.62 9.92
CA ALA A 52 14.09 -5.47 9.35
C ALA A 52 13.25 -4.16 9.37
N TYR A 53 12.23 -4.07 10.22
CA TYR A 53 11.26 -2.97 10.23
C TYR A 53 11.89 -1.58 10.29
N LYS A 54 12.91 -1.37 11.13
CA LYS A 54 13.55 -0.05 11.30
C LYS A 54 14.28 0.39 10.04
N GLU A 55 15.04 -0.52 9.43
CA GLU A 55 15.77 -0.29 8.19
C GLU A 55 14.80 -0.06 7.02
N ILE A 56 13.78 -0.90 6.90
CA ILE A 56 12.72 -0.78 5.89
C ILE A 56 11.98 0.54 6.03
N LYS A 57 11.69 0.99 7.26
CA LYS A 57 11.06 2.28 7.49
C LYS A 57 11.91 3.43 6.98
N ALA A 58 13.19 3.46 7.33
CA ALA A 58 14.13 4.49 6.85
C ALA A 58 14.25 4.46 5.32
N PHE A 59 14.29 3.26 4.72
CA PHE A 59 14.34 3.08 3.28
C PHE A 59 13.09 3.66 2.58
N ILE A 60 11.88 3.36 3.06
CA ILE A 60 10.63 3.89 2.50
C ILE A 60 10.55 5.41 2.68
N GLU A 61 10.95 5.94 3.83
CA GLU A 61 10.96 7.38 4.10
C GLU A 61 11.91 8.15 3.16
N ARG A 62 12.97 7.51 2.66
CA ARG A 62 13.95 8.10 1.74
C ARG A 62 13.60 7.87 0.27
N HIS A 63 13.15 6.67 -0.11
CA HIS A 63 13.08 6.22 -1.50
C HIS A 63 11.68 6.16 -2.09
N GLU A 64 10.61 6.26 -1.29
CA GLU A 64 9.23 6.29 -1.78
C GLU A 64 8.69 7.73 -1.75
N TRP A 65 8.02 8.14 -2.82
CA TRP A 65 7.59 9.53 -2.99
C TRP A 65 6.66 10.06 -1.88
N LEU A 66 5.86 9.20 -1.26
CA LEU A 66 5.03 9.59 -0.12
C LEU A 66 5.83 9.73 1.18
N GLY A 67 7.00 9.09 1.28
CA GLY A 67 7.93 9.19 2.39
C GLY A 67 7.34 8.82 3.74
N LYS A 68 6.43 7.85 3.79
CA LYS A 68 5.74 7.44 5.02
C LYS A 68 5.44 5.95 5.03
N MET A 69 5.69 5.32 6.16
CA MET A 69 5.23 3.96 6.40
C MET A 69 3.72 3.83 6.32
N SER A 70 3.27 2.65 6.00
CA SER A 70 1.86 2.27 6.05
C SER A 70 1.36 2.15 7.49
N LEU A 71 0.04 2.18 7.67
CA LEU A 71 -0.58 2.18 9.00
C LEU A 71 -0.62 0.79 9.66
N TYR A 72 -0.76 -0.28 8.84
CA TYR A 72 -0.94 -1.65 9.33
C TYR A 72 -0.08 -2.63 8.56
N PRO A 73 1.27 -2.43 8.56
CA PRO A 73 2.17 -3.32 7.84
C PRO A 73 2.16 -4.71 8.47
N THR A 74 2.08 -5.73 7.63
CA THR A 74 2.02 -7.13 8.09
C THR A 74 3.15 -7.99 7.57
N ASN A 75 3.64 -7.70 6.37
CA ASN A 75 4.70 -8.47 5.75
C ASN A 75 5.67 -7.54 5.02
N PHE A 76 6.96 -7.86 5.13
CA PHE A 76 8.05 -7.07 4.58
C PHE A 76 8.90 -7.94 3.67
N PHE A 77 9.08 -7.48 2.43
CA PHE A 77 9.90 -8.15 1.43
C PHE A 77 10.99 -7.21 0.96
N THR A 78 12.19 -7.74 0.85
CA THR A 78 13.39 -6.97 0.53
C THR A 78 14.12 -7.55 -0.68
N ALA A 79 14.83 -6.70 -1.38
CA ALA A 79 15.84 -7.05 -2.36
C ALA A 79 17.18 -6.48 -1.87
N ARG A 80 18.19 -7.34 -1.72
CA ARG A 80 19.53 -6.94 -1.25
C ARG A 80 20.59 -7.22 -2.30
N TYR A 81 21.52 -6.27 -2.43
CA TYR A 81 22.74 -6.41 -3.24
C TYR A 81 23.96 -6.31 -2.33
N LYS A 82 24.74 -7.39 -2.19
CA LYS A 82 25.90 -7.45 -1.27
C LYS A 82 25.57 -6.96 0.16
N GLY A 83 24.37 -7.29 0.65
CA GLY A 83 23.87 -6.85 1.96
C GLY A 83 23.15 -5.48 1.95
N ILE A 84 23.39 -4.63 0.98
CA ILE A 84 22.74 -3.32 0.84
C ILE A 84 21.25 -3.49 0.54
N LEU A 85 20.38 -2.80 1.26
CA LEU A 85 18.94 -2.80 1.01
C LEU A 85 18.63 -2.00 -0.25
N ALA A 86 18.24 -2.67 -1.32
CA ALA A 86 18.05 -2.09 -2.64
C ALA A 86 16.59 -2.05 -3.12
N GLY A 87 15.70 -2.75 -2.45
CA GLY A 87 14.28 -2.72 -2.77
C GLY A 87 13.41 -3.22 -1.63
N VAL A 88 12.22 -2.66 -1.52
CA VAL A 88 11.23 -3.00 -0.47
C VAL A 88 9.85 -3.11 -1.08
N VAL A 89 9.09 -4.12 -0.66
CA VAL A 89 7.64 -4.24 -0.85
C VAL A 89 6.99 -4.55 0.48
N ILE A 90 5.96 -3.78 0.85
CA ILE A 90 5.22 -3.93 2.10
C ILE A 90 3.78 -4.33 1.77
N MET A 91 3.31 -5.37 2.44
CA MET A 91 1.93 -5.78 2.39
C MET A 91 1.21 -5.49 3.70
N ASP A 92 0.02 -4.94 3.58
CA ASP A 92 -0.81 -4.48 4.68
C ASP A 92 -2.13 -5.24 4.75
N MET A 93 -2.75 -5.14 5.91
CA MET A 93 -4.18 -5.37 6.02
C MET A 93 -4.93 -4.18 5.40
N PRO A 94 -5.81 -4.39 4.41
CA PRO A 94 -6.60 -3.31 3.82
C PRO A 94 -7.45 -2.60 4.88
N THR A 95 -7.49 -1.26 4.84
CA THR A 95 -8.38 -0.48 5.71
C THR A 95 -9.85 -0.67 5.35
N ALA A 96 -10.13 -1.00 4.10
CA ALA A 96 -11.44 -1.41 3.59
C ALA A 96 -11.22 -2.58 2.63
N PHE A 97 -11.72 -3.74 2.99
CA PHE A 97 -11.61 -4.93 2.14
C PHE A 97 -12.47 -4.77 0.89
N SER A 98 -11.94 -5.26 -0.23
CA SER A 98 -12.69 -5.30 -1.47
C SER A 98 -13.66 -6.50 -1.48
N LYS A 99 -14.69 -6.42 -2.34
CA LYS A 99 -15.57 -7.55 -2.62
C LYS A 99 -15.27 -8.18 -3.99
N LEU A 100 -14.02 -8.12 -4.41
CA LEU A 100 -13.61 -8.52 -5.75
C LEU A 100 -13.81 -10.01 -6.04
N LEU A 101 -13.79 -10.86 -5.01
CA LEU A 101 -14.11 -12.29 -5.11
C LEU A 101 -15.51 -12.62 -4.57
N GLY A 102 -16.35 -11.61 -4.33
CA GLY A 102 -17.63 -11.75 -3.65
C GLY A 102 -17.51 -11.71 -2.13
N ASP A 103 -18.55 -12.15 -1.43
CA ASP A 103 -18.55 -12.11 0.04
C ASP A 103 -17.92 -13.36 0.64
N ASN A 104 -18.07 -14.51 0.01
CA ASN A 104 -17.61 -15.81 0.49
C ASN A 104 -17.06 -16.69 -0.63
N ILE A 105 -16.16 -17.61 -0.26
CA ILE A 105 -15.53 -18.60 -1.14
C ILE A 105 -15.60 -19.98 -0.48
N GLU A 106 -15.87 -21.02 -1.26
CA GLU A 106 -15.84 -22.39 -0.78
C GLU A 106 -14.40 -22.82 -0.41
N THR A 107 -14.24 -23.37 0.79
CA THR A 107 -12.92 -23.78 1.29
C THR A 107 -12.31 -24.93 0.51
N SER A 108 -13.15 -25.82 -0.06
CA SER A 108 -12.71 -26.91 -0.94
C SER A 108 -11.88 -26.45 -2.14
N SER A 109 -12.04 -25.20 -2.54
CA SER A 109 -11.29 -24.58 -3.63
C SER A 109 -9.92 -24.04 -3.22
N LEU A 110 -9.63 -24.02 -1.91
CA LEU A 110 -8.39 -23.52 -1.33
C LEU A 110 -7.46 -24.62 -0.83
N ALA A 111 -7.69 -25.87 -1.27
CA ALA A 111 -6.77 -26.95 -0.99
C ALA A 111 -5.34 -26.60 -1.47
N PRO A 112 -4.30 -26.97 -0.74
CA PRO A 112 -4.25 -27.95 0.32
C PRO A 112 -4.37 -27.42 1.76
N PHE A 113 -4.77 -26.15 1.97
CA PHE A 113 -4.83 -25.58 3.31
C PHE A 113 -5.86 -26.25 4.19
N THR A 114 -5.48 -26.56 5.41
CA THR A 114 -6.38 -27.04 6.47
C THR A 114 -7.18 -25.84 7.03
N ILE A 115 -8.28 -26.16 7.72
CA ILE A 115 -9.11 -25.15 8.42
C ILE A 115 -8.24 -24.41 9.45
N GLU A 116 -7.34 -25.09 10.10
CA GLU A 116 -6.41 -24.54 11.09
C GLU A 116 -5.43 -23.55 10.46
N GLU A 117 -4.78 -23.93 9.33
CA GLU A 117 -3.88 -23.05 8.58
C GLU A 117 -4.58 -21.79 8.06
N LEU A 118 -5.83 -21.91 7.64
CA LEU A 118 -6.65 -20.80 7.20
C LEU A 118 -7.16 -19.95 8.39
N LYS A 119 -6.97 -20.41 9.64
CA LYS A 119 -7.51 -19.78 10.86
C LYS A 119 -9.01 -19.45 10.72
N ILE A 120 -9.77 -20.40 10.22
CA ILE A 120 -11.22 -20.32 10.06
C ILE A 120 -11.85 -20.90 11.34
N SER A 121 -12.97 -20.32 11.81
CA SER A 121 -13.73 -20.91 12.90
C SER A 121 -14.36 -22.22 12.46
N THR A 122 -14.58 -23.14 13.39
CA THR A 122 -15.22 -24.44 13.12
C THR A 122 -16.63 -24.32 12.51
N GLU A 123 -17.27 -23.17 12.66
CA GLU A 123 -18.56 -22.85 12.05
C GLU A 123 -18.46 -22.53 10.55
N ASP A 124 -17.28 -22.09 10.08
CA ASP A 124 -17.02 -21.70 8.69
C ASP A 124 -16.36 -22.82 7.87
N THR A 125 -16.59 -24.09 8.19
CA THR A 125 -15.87 -25.25 7.60
C THR A 125 -16.05 -25.43 6.09
N LYS A 126 -17.05 -24.80 5.48
CA LYS A 126 -17.32 -24.90 4.03
C LYS A 126 -17.02 -23.62 3.27
N VAL A 127 -17.01 -22.48 3.96
CA VAL A 127 -17.00 -21.16 3.33
C VAL A 127 -16.07 -20.21 4.08
N ILE A 128 -15.24 -19.47 3.35
CA ILE A 128 -14.36 -18.44 3.89
C ILE A 128 -14.74 -17.05 3.37
N ALA A 129 -14.80 -16.07 4.26
CA ALA A 129 -15.01 -14.69 3.87
C ALA A 129 -13.83 -14.16 3.03
N THR A 130 -14.10 -13.57 1.88
CA THR A 130 -13.07 -13.03 0.94
C THR A 130 -12.07 -12.11 1.62
N ARG A 131 -12.50 -11.32 2.62
CA ARG A 131 -11.62 -10.44 3.41
C ARG A 131 -10.46 -11.18 4.09
N LYS A 132 -10.60 -12.47 4.38
CA LYS A 132 -9.56 -13.30 4.97
C LYS A 132 -8.47 -13.70 3.94
N LEU A 133 -8.75 -13.54 2.65
CA LEU A 133 -7.85 -13.88 1.54
C LEU A 133 -7.16 -12.67 0.92
N GLU A 134 -7.50 -11.45 1.33
CA GLU A 134 -7.00 -10.22 0.71
C GLU A 134 -5.84 -9.61 1.49
N ARG A 135 -4.84 -9.14 0.73
CA ARG A 135 -3.77 -8.26 1.19
C ARG A 135 -3.58 -7.08 0.26
N LEU A 136 -3.20 -5.94 0.83
CA LEU A 136 -2.90 -4.71 0.11
C LEU A 136 -1.39 -4.58 -0.05
N ILE A 137 -0.89 -4.43 -1.28
CA ILE A 137 0.47 -3.93 -1.52
C ILE A 137 0.41 -2.43 -1.30
N SER A 138 0.95 -1.98 -0.17
CA SER A 138 0.73 -0.62 0.34
C SER A 138 1.86 0.32 0.07
N ARG A 139 3.08 -0.19 0.07
CA ARG A 139 4.32 0.54 -0.17
C ARG A 139 5.28 -0.30 -0.98
N GLY A 140 6.10 0.39 -1.78
CA GLY A 140 7.19 -0.24 -2.48
C GLY A 140 8.10 0.80 -3.12
N ALA A 141 9.39 0.60 -2.98
CA ALA A 141 10.39 1.41 -3.64
C ALA A 141 11.61 0.56 -3.94
N CYS A 142 12.39 0.99 -4.92
CA CYS A 142 13.73 0.48 -5.16
C CYS A 142 14.70 1.65 -5.10
N ILE A 143 15.92 1.39 -4.64
CA ILE A 143 17.00 2.35 -4.61
C ILE A 143 17.27 2.90 -6.03
N SER A 144 17.77 4.10 -6.11
CA SER A 144 17.89 4.84 -7.39
C SER A 144 18.69 4.09 -8.46
N TRP A 145 19.79 3.45 -8.09
CA TRP A 145 20.67 2.71 -9.00
C TRP A 145 20.23 1.26 -9.29
N SER A 146 19.13 0.80 -8.74
CA SER A 146 18.66 -0.57 -8.97
C SER A 146 18.33 -0.84 -10.45
N PRO A 147 18.49 -2.10 -10.93
CA PRO A 147 18.21 -2.45 -12.32
C PRO A 147 16.74 -2.29 -12.66
N LYS A 148 16.49 -2.10 -13.94
CA LYS A 148 15.13 -2.14 -14.49
C LYS A 148 14.46 -3.47 -14.14
N ASN A 149 13.18 -3.44 -13.78
CA ASN A 149 12.37 -4.60 -13.40
C ASN A 149 12.67 -5.22 -12.01
N LEU A 150 13.61 -4.72 -11.21
CA LEU A 150 13.81 -5.22 -9.85
C LEU A 150 12.52 -5.12 -9.02
N GLY A 151 11.82 -3.99 -9.12
CA GLY A 151 10.56 -3.78 -8.40
C GLY A 151 9.47 -4.79 -8.81
N SER A 152 9.28 -5.06 -10.10
CA SER A 152 8.30 -6.05 -10.56
C SER A 152 8.70 -7.48 -10.16
N LYS A 153 9.98 -7.82 -10.20
CA LYS A 153 10.50 -9.11 -9.70
C LYS A 153 10.22 -9.27 -8.20
N LEU A 154 10.47 -8.23 -7.40
CA LEU A 154 10.22 -8.23 -5.97
C LEU A 154 8.71 -8.33 -5.63
N VAL A 155 7.85 -7.61 -6.35
CA VAL A 155 6.38 -7.74 -6.23
C VAL A 155 5.94 -9.18 -6.49
N MET A 156 6.42 -9.79 -7.58
CA MET A 156 6.03 -11.17 -7.91
C MET A 156 6.61 -12.19 -6.93
N PHE A 157 7.82 -11.96 -6.42
CA PHE A 157 8.39 -12.78 -5.35
C PHE A 157 7.52 -12.71 -4.09
N SER A 158 7.14 -11.51 -3.66
CA SER A 158 6.34 -11.31 -2.46
C SER A 158 4.97 -12.00 -2.55
N ILE A 159 4.30 -11.89 -3.71
CA ILE A 159 3.02 -12.57 -3.94
C ILE A 159 3.18 -14.11 -3.90
N LYS A 160 4.17 -14.64 -4.59
CA LYS A 160 4.44 -16.10 -4.59
C LYS A 160 4.77 -16.62 -3.21
N TRP A 161 5.58 -15.87 -2.45
CA TRP A 161 5.90 -16.21 -1.06
C TRP A 161 4.63 -16.22 -0.19
N MET A 162 3.78 -15.19 -0.31
CA MET A 162 2.52 -15.10 0.44
C MET A 162 1.57 -16.26 0.13
N VAL A 163 1.43 -16.61 -1.14
CA VAL A 163 0.57 -17.72 -1.56
C VAL A 163 1.08 -19.06 -1.01
N LYS A 164 2.41 -19.25 -1.01
CA LYS A 164 3.03 -20.48 -0.52
C LYS A 164 2.95 -20.62 1.01
N ASN A 165 3.08 -19.53 1.75
CA ASN A 165 3.26 -19.53 3.20
C ASN A 165 2.04 -19.05 3.98
N THR A 166 0.99 -18.58 3.30
CA THR A 166 -0.21 -18.01 3.94
C THR A 166 -1.49 -18.35 3.15
N ARG A 167 -2.63 -18.03 3.76
CA ARG A 167 -3.95 -18.17 3.11
C ARG A 167 -4.26 -17.13 2.04
N PHE A 168 -3.43 -16.09 1.86
CA PHE A 168 -3.76 -14.96 1.00
C PHE A 168 -3.67 -15.31 -0.47
N ARG A 169 -4.67 -14.90 -1.25
CA ARG A 169 -4.88 -15.23 -2.67
C ARG A 169 -5.21 -14.03 -3.54
N LEU A 170 -5.70 -12.96 -2.93
CA LEU A 170 -6.06 -11.71 -3.60
C LEU A 170 -5.12 -10.60 -3.12
N PHE A 171 -4.43 -9.98 -4.05
CA PHE A 171 -3.50 -8.88 -3.79
C PHE A 171 -3.99 -7.64 -4.51
N THR A 172 -4.36 -6.62 -3.74
CA THR A 172 -4.81 -5.33 -4.27
C THR A 172 -3.74 -4.27 -4.13
N CYS A 173 -3.73 -3.30 -5.03
CA CYS A 173 -2.83 -2.15 -4.96
C CYS A 173 -3.43 -0.94 -5.66
N TYR A 174 -2.85 0.21 -5.37
CA TYR A 174 -3.27 1.49 -5.93
C TYR A 174 -2.07 2.26 -6.44
N SER A 175 -2.25 2.96 -7.57
CA SER A 175 -1.31 3.96 -8.07
C SER A 175 -1.94 5.33 -8.00
N ASP A 176 -1.19 6.32 -7.54
CA ASP A 176 -1.70 7.66 -7.27
C ASP A 176 -1.65 8.50 -8.53
N THR A 177 -2.82 8.94 -8.98
CA THR A 177 -2.95 9.79 -10.17
C THR A 177 -2.36 11.18 -9.95
N GLU A 178 -2.39 11.71 -8.72
CA GLU A 178 -1.75 12.99 -8.41
C GLU A 178 -0.22 12.92 -8.49
N ALA A 179 0.35 11.76 -8.15
CA ALA A 179 1.78 11.49 -8.30
C ALA A 179 2.16 11.08 -9.74
N LYS A 180 1.24 11.20 -10.69
CA LYS A 180 1.43 10.80 -12.10
C LYS A 180 1.78 9.32 -12.29
N GLU A 181 1.33 8.47 -11.38
CA GLU A 181 1.58 7.04 -11.42
C GLU A 181 0.51 6.31 -12.25
N LEU A 182 0.93 5.59 -13.28
CA LEU A 182 0.07 4.68 -14.06
C LEU A 182 0.03 3.25 -13.50
N GLY A 183 0.83 2.94 -12.50
CA GLY A 183 1.00 1.56 -12.02
C GLY A 183 1.74 0.66 -12.99
N THR A 184 2.73 1.18 -13.71
CA THR A 184 3.50 0.45 -14.72
C THR A 184 4.14 -0.83 -14.17
N ILE A 185 4.54 -0.83 -12.89
CA ILE A 185 5.05 -2.01 -12.20
C ILE A 185 3.98 -3.13 -12.13
N TYR A 186 2.73 -2.78 -11.85
CA TYR A 186 1.61 -3.73 -11.78
C TYR A 186 1.20 -4.22 -13.16
N GLN A 187 1.24 -3.33 -14.17
CA GLN A 187 1.01 -3.69 -15.57
C GLN A 187 2.07 -4.69 -16.05
N ALA A 188 3.36 -4.46 -15.73
CA ALA A 188 4.46 -5.38 -16.04
C ALA A 188 4.32 -6.75 -15.35
N CYS A 189 3.59 -6.83 -14.24
CA CYS A 189 3.27 -8.06 -13.53
C CYS A 189 1.93 -8.71 -13.96
N ASN A 190 1.27 -8.19 -14.99
CA ASN A 190 -0.03 -8.67 -15.49
C ASN A 190 -1.16 -8.63 -14.41
N PHE A 191 -1.21 -7.60 -13.59
CA PHE A 191 -2.34 -7.35 -12.70
C PHE A 191 -3.58 -6.98 -13.51
N TYR A 192 -4.74 -7.39 -13.05
CA TYR A 192 -6.01 -6.89 -13.58
C TYR A 192 -6.19 -5.41 -13.23
N TYR A 193 -6.51 -4.58 -14.21
CA TYR A 193 -6.87 -3.19 -13.97
C TYR A 193 -8.40 -3.06 -13.81
N ILE A 194 -8.83 -2.46 -12.70
CA ILE A 194 -10.24 -2.37 -12.32
C ILE A 194 -10.78 -0.95 -12.47
N GLY A 195 -9.97 -0.04 -12.98
CA GLY A 195 -10.34 1.35 -13.18
C GLY A 195 -9.89 2.29 -12.06
N LYS A 196 -10.29 3.54 -12.19
CA LYS A 196 -10.03 4.57 -11.17
C LYS A 196 -11.01 4.40 -10.02
N LYS A 197 -10.52 4.06 -8.83
CA LYS A 197 -11.33 3.89 -7.62
C LYS A 197 -10.56 4.38 -6.40
N SER A 198 -11.12 5.29 -5.64
CA SER A 198 -10.58 5.68 -4.35
C SER A 198 -11.69 5.87 -3.33
N GLY A 199 -11.34 5.79 -2.06
CA GLY A 199 -12.27 6.08 -0.97
C GLY A 199 -12.42 7.57 -0.64
N ALA A 200 -11.58 8.44 -1.19
CA ALA A 200 -11.61 9.88 -0.93
C ALA A 200 -11.84 10.63 -2.25
N GLU A 201 -12.84 11.53 -2.27
CA GLU A 201 -13.11 12.41 -3.41
C GLU A 201 -12.46 13.78 -3.25
N PHE A 202 -12.15 14.16 -2.01
CA PHE A 202 -11.68 15.48 -1.67
C PHE A 202 -10.46 15.45 -0.77
N GLN A 203 -9.58 16.42 -0.97
CA GLN A 203 -8.60 16.86 0.01
C GLN A 203 -9.05 18.18 0.61
N TYR A 204 -8.57 18.43 1.83
CA TYR A 204 -8.89 19.61 2.61
C TYR A 204 -7.62 20.32 3.02
N LYS A 205 -7.64 21.64 3.06
CA LYS A 205 -6.50 22.44 3.48
C LYS A 205 -6.52 22.61 5.00
N VAL A 206 -5.56 22.01 5.66
CA VAL A 206 -5.40 22.07 7.13
C VAL A 206 -4.00 22.60 7.43
N ASN A 207 -3.91 23.71 8.15
CA ASN A 207 -2.64 24.38 8.47
C ASN A 207 -1.77 24.62 7.22
N GLY A 208 -2.37 25.10 6.13
CA GLY A 208 -1.70 25.37 4.85
C GLY A 208 -1.37 24.15 3.99
N LYS A 209 -1.60 22.93 4.48
CA LYS A 209 -1.29 21.67 3.76
C LYS A 209 -2.56 20.96 3.31
N TRP A 210 -2.56 20.45 2.06
CA TRP A 210 -3.60 19.58 1.57
C TRP A 210 -3.52 18.19 2.23
N THR A 211 -4.63 17.71 2.78
CA THR A 211 -4.70 16.46 3.52
C THR A 211 -6.06 15.78 3.36
N SER A 212 -6.15 14.50 3.68
CA SER A 212 -7.42 13.77 3.63
C SER A 212 -8.36 14.15 4.77
N ASP A 213 -9.62 13.76 4.66
CA ASP A 213 -10.65 13.91 5.70
C ASP A 213 -10.26 13.27 7.04
N ARG A 214 -9.32 12.32 7.03
CA ARG A 214 -8.80 11.64 8.25
C ARG A 214 -8.11 12.61 9.20
N SER A 215 -7.52 13.69 8.71
CA SER A 215 -6.86 14.69 9.55
C SER A 215 -7.81 15.33 10.55
N PHE A 216 -9.10 15.49 10.20
CA PHE A 216 -10.12 16.00 11.12
C PHE A 216 -10.50 15.02 12.22
N ARG A 217 -10.15 13.74 12.06
CA ARG A 217 -10.37 12.66 13.02
C ARG A 217 -9.10 12.22 13.74
N SER A 218 -8.01 12.97 13.55
CA SER A 218 -6.73 12.69 14.19
C SER A 218 -6.74 13.12 15.66
N ARG A 219 -5.90 12.47 16.48
CA ARG A 219 -5.69 12.83 17.87
C ARG A 219 -5.31 14.31 18.04
N SER A 220 -4.39 14.80 17.21
CA SER A 220 -3.94 16.18 17.26
C SER A 220 -5.07 17.17 17.00
N MET A 221 -5.96 16.87 16.07
CA MET A 221 -7.15 17.67 15.81
C MET A 221 -8.10 17.69 17.00
N TYR A 222 -8.40 16.54 17.58
CA TYR A 222 -9.29 16.50 18.75
C TYR A 222 -8.69 17.18 19.98
N LYS A 223 -7.38 17.05 20.23
CA LYS A 223 -6.69 17.82 21.30
C LYS A 223 -6.78 19.33 21.06
N ARG A 224 -6.58 19.78 19.80
CA ARG A 224 -6.75 21.18 19.44
C ARG A 224 -8.18 21.67 19.71
N ILE A 225 -9.18 20.93 19.23
CA ILE A 225 -10.60 21.25 19.46
C ILE A 225 -10.92 21.31 20.96
N ALA A 226 -10.43 20.36 21.74
CA ALA A 226 -10.63 20.33 23.19
C ALA A 226 -10.07 21.60 23.83
N LYS A 227 -8.85 22.00 23.48
CA LYS A 227 -8.23 23.25 23.95
C LYS A 227 -9.07 24.48 23.59
N GLU A 228 -9.48 24.61 22.34
CA GLU A 228 -10.30 25.74 21.84
C GLU A 228 -11.70 25.77 22.50
N CYS A 229 -12.21 24.62 22.91
CA CYS A 229 -13.49 24.52 23.61
C CYS A 229 -13.35 24.59 25.14
N ASN A 230 -12.17 24.85 25.70
CA ASN A 230 -11.87 24.81 27.12
C ASN A 230 -12.27 23.48 27.81
N ILE A 231 -12.03 22.37 27.10
CA ILE A 231 -12.26 21.01 27.61
C ILE A 231 -10.91 20.45 28.04
N PRO A 232 -10.70 20.15 29.33
CA PRO A 232 -9.49 19.49 29.82
C PRO A 232 -9.36 18.14 29.11
N TRP A 233 -8.17 17.86 28.54
CA TRP A 233 -7.91 16.59 27.90
C TRP A 233 -7.47 15.56 28.93
N ASP A 234 -8.13 14.41 28.94
CA ASP A 234 -7.74 13.26 29.74
C ASP A 234 -6.97 12.26 28.87
N ASP A 235 -5.74 11.92 29.25
CA ASP A 235 -4.90 11.02 28.47
C ASP A 235 -5.42 9.57 28.45
N THR A 236 -6.34 9.18 29.33
CA THR A 236 -7.03 7.90 29.25
C THR A 236 -7.95 7.77 28.05
N TRP A 237 -8.32 8.89 27.42
CA TRP A 237 -9.14 8.93 26.21
C TRP A 237 -8.40 8.51 24.94
N GLN A 238 -7.11 8.18 25.05
CA GLN A 238 -6.29 7.78 23.89
C GLN A 238 -5.37 6.60 24.23
N THR A 239 -5.00 5.87 23.18
CA THR A 239 -3.87 4.93 23.20
C THR A 239 -3.13 5.12 21.88
N GLY A 240 -1.89 5.62 21.94
CA GLY A 240 -1.19 6.07 20.72
C GLY A 240 -2.01 7.11 19.98
N ASP A 241 -2.29 6.88 18.70
CA ASP A 241 -3.12 7.77 17.88
C ASP A 241 -4.62 7.43 17.91
N ARG A 242 -4.99 6.34 18.57
CA ARG A 242 -6.39 5.90 18.66
C ARG A 242 -7.10 6.66 19.78
N ILE A 243 -8.30 7.20 19.45
CA ILE A 243 -9.21 7.87 20.39
C ILE A 243 -10.30 6.91 20.86
N HIS A 244 -10.54 6.87 22.16
CA HIS A 244 -11.54 6.05 22.81
C HIS A 244 -12.73 6.91 23.23
N PHE A 245 -13.65 7.19 22.30
CA PHE A 245 -14.84 8.01 22.59
C PHE A 245 -15.76 7.42 23.67
N ASN A 246 -15.73 6.10 23.84
CA ASN A 246 -16.48 5.40 24.90
C ASN A 246 -15.93 5.63 26.32
N LYS A 247 -14.71 6.16 26.45
CA LYS A 247 -14.12 6.57 27.73
C LYS A 247 -14.37 8.04 28.08
N MET A 248 -14.93 8.80 27.12
CA MET A 248 -15.26 10.21 27.33
C MET A 248 -16.68 10.37 27.85
N PRO A 249 -16.95 11.41 28.66
CA PRO A 249 -18.32 11.84 28.92
C PRO A 249 -19.05 12.07 27.58
N GLU A 250 -20.28 11.60 27.47
CA GLU A 250 -21.05 11.65 26.22
C GLU A 250 -21.12 13.07 25.63
N ARG A 251 -21.38 14.06 26.48
CA ARG A 251 -21.43 15.48 26.09
C ARG A 251 -20.13 15.96 25.45
N VAL A 252 -18.98 15.53 25.99
CA VAL A 252 -17.65 15.88 25.47
C VAL A 252 -17.44 15.19 24.12
N SER A 253 -17.69 13.90 24.02
CA SER A 253 -17.58 13.12 22.79
C SER A 253 -18.42 13.73 21.66
N LEU A 254 -19.68 14.06 21.92
CA LEU A 254 -20.58 14.71 20.96
C LEU A 254 -20.05 16.09 20.52
N LYS A 255 -19.60 16.92 21.47
CA LYS A 255 -19.06 18.24 21.17
C LYS A 255 -17.82 18.16 20.28
N LEU A 256 -16.86 17.29 20.61
CA LEU A 256 -15.65 17.10 19.82
C LEU A 256 -15.96 16.63 18.40
N LYS A 257 -16.85 15.64 18.23
CA LYS A 257 -17.27 15.14 16.92
C LYS A 257 -17.99 16.22 16.09
N ARG A 258 -18.86 17.01 16.69
CA ARG A 258 -19.56 18.12 16.00
C ARG A 258 -18.58 19.19 15.55
N MET A 259 -17.65 19.60 16.40
CA MET A 259 -16.63 20.59 16.05
C MET A 259 -15.69 20.09 14.97
N SER A 260 -15.26 18.83 15.02
CA SER A 260 -14.45 18.22 13.96
C SER A 260 -15.17 18.28 12.59
N LYS A 261 -16.46 17.94 12.53
CA LYS A 261 -17.28 18.06 11.32
C LYS A 261 -17.43 19.51 10.86
N TYR A 262 -17.59 20.44 11.80
CA TYR A 262 -17.67 21.87 11.50
C TYR A 262 -16.38 22.36 10.87
N TYR A 263 -15.20 22.05 11.43
CA TYR A 263 -13.92 22.42 10.83
C TYR A 263 -13.73 21.82 9.43
N GLN A 264 -14.13 20.56 9.24
CA GLN A 264 -14.10 19.94 7.92
C GLN A 264 -14.98 20.70 6.92
N LYS A 265 -16.18 21.11 7.34
CA LYS A 265 -17.14 21.86 6.48
C LYS A 265 -16.63 23.25 6.11
N CYS A 266 -15.93 23.91 7.04
CA CYS A 266 -15.40 25.28 6.84
C CYS A 266 -14.03 25.28 6.14
N SER A 267 -13.37 24.13 5.99
CA SER A 267 -12.06 24.07 5.35
C SER A 267 -12.17 24.18 3.84
N GLU A 268 -11.22 24.87 3.23
CA GLU A 268 -11.03 24.86 1.78
C GLU A 268 -10.87 23.41 1.31
N LYS A 269 -11.58 23.03 0.26
CA LYS A 269 -11.54 21.66 -0.29
C LYS A 269 -11.24 21.69 -1.77
N ARG A 270 -10.49 20.70 -2.25
CA ARG A 270 -10.31 20.42 -3.68
C ARG A 270 -10.72 19.00 -4.02
N LYS A 271 -11.30 18.81 -5.19
CA LYS A 271 -11.57 17.49 -5.72
C LYS A 271 -10.25 16.85 -6.14
N ILE A 272 -10.10 15.56 -5.87
CA ILE A 272 -8.94 14.78 -6.29
C ILE A 272 -9.37 13.68 -7.25
N GLU A 273 -8.48 13.33 -8.17
CA GLU A 273 -8.68 12.23 -9.08
C GLU A 273 -8.62 10.89 -8.30
N PRO A 274 -9.54 9.97 -8.59
CA PRO A 274 -9.49 8.63 -8.01
C PRO A 274 -8.23 7.88 -8.46
N LYS A 275 -7.65 7.11 -7.55
CA LYS A 275 -6.46 6.30 -7.81
C LYS A 275 -6.76 5.14 -8.76
N HIS A 276 -5.79 4.77 -9.58
CA HIS A 276 -5.83 3.53 -10.34
C HIS A 276 -5.81 2.34 -9.38
N LYS A 277 -6.75 1.42 -9.54
CA LYS A 277 -6.83 0.19 -8.73
C LYS A 277 -6.47 -1.02 -9.58
N TYR A 278 -5.61 -1.86 -9.02
CA TYR A 278 -5.16 -3.11 -9.59
C TYR A 278 -5.42 -4.28 -8.64
N ALA A 279 -5.56 -5.47 -9.20
CA ALA A 279 -5.69 -6.71 -8.45
C ALA A 279 -4.90 -7.84 -9.10
N TYR A 280 -4.30 -8.69 -8.28
CA TYR A 280 -3.65 -9.92 -8.72
C TYR A 280 -4.21 -11.10 -7.96
N ILE A 281 -4.49 -12.18 -8.67
CA ILE A 281 -5.06 -13.40 -8.12
C ILE A 281 -4.11 -14.54 -8.42
N LEU A 282 -3.70 -15.25 -7.36
CA LEU A 282 -2.85 -16.41 -7.46
C LEU A 282 -3.26 -17.44 -6.39
N GLY A 283 -3.48 -18.66 -6.80
CA GLY A 283 -3.68 -19.81 -5.93
C GLY A 283 -2.39 -20.59 -5.74
N ASN A 284 -2.39 -21.53 -4.80
CA ASN A 284 -1.24 -22.39 -4.54
C ASN A 284 -1.07 -23.48 -5.64
N THR A 285 -2.17 -23.79 -6.34
CA THR A 285 -2.17 -24.72 -7.48
C THR A 285 -2.72 -24.04 -8.73
N VAL A 286 -2.45 -24.62 -9.89
CA VAL A 286 -3.01 -24.14 -11.16
C VAL A 286 -4.55 -24.20 -11.13
N LYS A 287 -5.12 -25.29 -10.57
CA LYS A 287 -6.58 -25.46 -10.44
C LYS A 287 -7.20 -24.36 -9.58
N GLU A 288 -6.61 -24.10 -8.43
CA GLU A 288 -7.03 -23.04 -7.51
C GLU A 288 -6.93 -21.65 -8.18
N THR A 289 -5.81 -21.36 -8.83
CA THR A 289 -5.61 -20.10 -9.57
C THR A 289 -6.69 -19.90 -10.62
N LYS A 290 -6.99 -20.93 -11.44
CA LYS A 290 -8.01 -20.87 -12.48
C LYS A 290 -9.40 -20.61 -11.87
N TYR A 291 -9.75 -21.31 -10.80
CA TYR A 291 -11.02 -21.12 -10.10
C TYR A 291 -11.17 -19.68 -9.59
N LEU A 292 -10.18 -19.17 -8.88
CA LEU A 292 -10.23 -17.84 -8.30
C LEU A 292 -10.24 -16.73 -9.37
N ARG A 293 -9.52 -16.90 -10.48
CA ARG A 293 -9.54 -15.97 -11.60
C ARG A 293 -10.89 -15.95 -12.30
N ASN A 294 -11.47 -17.09 -12.58
CA ASN A 294 -12.82 -17.19 -13.18
C ASN A 294 -13.87 -16.51 -12.27
N LEU A 295 -13.77 -16.74 -10.96
CA LEU A 295 -14.64 -16.10 -9.98
C LEU A 295 -14.48 -14.57 -9.99
N PHE A 296 -13.23 -14.09 -10.03
CA PHE A 296 -12.95 -12.67 -10.12
C PHE A 296 -13.46 -12.04 -11.41
N GLU A 297 -13.21 -12.66 -12.55
CA GLU A 297 -13.62 -12.19 -13.88
C GLU A 297 -15.14 -12.17 -14.05
N SER A 298 -15.86 -13.12 -13.44
CA SER A 298 -17.32 -13.15 -13.45
C SER A 298 -17.98 -12.00 -12.65
N LYS A 299 -17.24 -11.39 -11.71
CA LYS A 299 -17.76 -10.36 -10.80
C LYS A 299 -17.23 -8.96 -11.09
N ASN A 300 -16.17 -8.84 -11.91
CA ASN A 300 -15.49 -7.56 -12.10
C ASN A 300 -15.31 -7.25 -13.58
N LYS A 301 -15.58 -6.01 -13.95
CA LYS A 301 -15.20 -5.50 -15.27
C LYS A 301 -13.71 -5.22 -15.29
N ILE A 302 -12.98 -5.94 -16.14
CA ILE A 302 -11.57 -5.70 -16.40
C ILE A 302 -11.45 -4.64 -17.48
N LEU A 303 -10.60 -3.66 -17.27
CA LEU A 303 -10.39 -2.55 -18.18
C LEU A 303 -9.00 -2.63 -18.82
N PRO A 304 -8.80 -2.02 -20.00
CA PRO A 304 -7.47 -1.86 -20.58
C PRO A 304 -6.61 -0.99 -19.68
N TYR A 305 -5.31 -1.23 -19.68
CA TYR A 305 -4.37 -0.45 -18.89
C TYR A 305 -4.36 1.02 -19.29
N PRO A 306 -4.27 1.92 -18.33
CA PRO A 306 -4.08 3.34 -18.62
C PRO A 306 -2.72 3.54 -19.30
N LYS A 307 -2.69 4.34 -20.37
CA LYS A 307 -1.49 4.65 -21.15
C LYS A 307 -1.04 6.10 -20.99
N ASP A 308 -1.99 6.98 -20.72
CA ASP A 308 -1.77 8.41 -20.62
C ASP A 308 -1.69 8.84 -19.14
N ARG A 309 -0.70 9.66 -18.79
CA ARG A 309 -0.52 10.26 -17.47
C ARG A 309 -1.29 11.55 -17.30
N GLY A 310 -1.94 12.05 -18.34
CA GLY A 310 -2.73 13.26 -18.30
C GLY A 310 -1.88 14.53 -18.15
N TYR A 311 -0.82 14.63 -18.96
CA TYR A 311 -0.06 15.88 -19.12
C TYR A 311 -0.77 16.80 -20.08
#